data_2d74cefb4e71f0163ae9c09b67f73a4b
#
_entry.id   2d74cefb4e71f0163ae9c09b67f73a4b
#
_cell.length_a   1.000
_cell.length_b   1.000
_cell.length_c   1.000
_cell.angle_alpha   90.00
_cell.angle_beta   90.00
_cell.angle_gamma   90.00
#
_symmetry.space_group_name_H-M   'P 1'
#
loop_
_entity.id
_entity.type
_entity.pdbx_description
1 polymer ?
#
loop_
_entity_poly.entity_id
_entity_poly.type
_entity_poly.pdbx_seq_one_letter_code
_entity_poly.pdbx_strand_id
1 'polypeptide(L)'
;MGTKNTLLDGAMTLNGDVFYYKYQNYQISQIVDRTSVNLNFNATVKGAEMEATWEPVPGLRFNFAGGYENTRLANGSQAIDLIDRTAGNPNWMVVRPFITETSNCILPTAVINQLLSSFRAANHGNNSTSAAYSSSGGFEDGLEFQGDAIPLLQACYQAYSQGVDPVTNHTYMANPGTDYFGNPLTDGYAGFNPATAPNSGEGIMKNLSGNQLPNAPPFTLSAGTQYSMPLSTDWAGTARVDGYWQGNSFARVFNDKPYDQLHGYTNVNLSLIFTNQDGWQAMAYVKNMFDTTAITGAFLNSDDTGLSTNVFTTDPRLFGLRITKNW
;
A
#
# COMPACT_ATOMS: atom_id res chain seq x y z
N MET A 1 4.61 -29.98 -5.16
CA MET A 1 4.33 -31.35 -5.62
C MET A 1 3.05 -31.28 -6.40
N GLY A 2 3.03 -31.84 -7.63
CA GLY A 2 1.86 -31.67 -8.51
C GLY A 2 1.58 -32.89 -9.35
N THR A 3 0.42 -32.92 -9.95
CA THR A 3 -0.05 -33.93 -10.88
C THR A 3 -0.65 -33.28 -12.12
N LYS A 4 -0.45 -33.92 -13.27
CA LYS A 4 -1.05 -33.54 -14.55
C LYS A 4 -1.73 -34.76 -15.14
N ASN A 5 -3.01 -34.64 -15.43
CA ASN A 5 -3.82 -35.77 -15.85
C ASN A 5 -4.61 -35.40 -17.11
N THR A 6 -4.69 -36.39 -18.01
CA THR A 6 -5.61 -36.37 -19.16
C THR A 6 -6.63 -37.45 -18.93
N LEU A 7 -7.89 -37.11 -18.94
CA LEU A 7 -9.02 -37.94 -18.54
C LEU A 7 -10.07 -37.95 -19.65
N LEU A 8 -11.03 -38.89 -19.59
CA LEU A 8 -12.15 -38.98 -20.50
C LEU A 8 -11.73 -39.04 -21.99
N ASP A 9 -10.78 -39.92 -22.27
CA ASP A 9 -10.24 -40.14 -23.66
C ASP A 9 -9.69 -38.84 -24.29
N GLY A 10 -9.12 -37.95 -23.46
CA GLY A 10 -8.55 -36.68 -23.90
C GLY A 10 -9.51 -35.49 -23.83
N ALA A 11 -10.79 -35.70 -23.53
CA ALA A 11 -11.77 -34.63 -23.43
C ALA A 11 -11.59 -33.71 -22.18
N MET A 12 -10.80 -34.18 -21.22
CA MET A 12 -10.55 -33.41 -19.98
C MET A 12 -9.08 -33.42 -19.60
N THR A 13 -8.54 -32.26 -19.23
CA THR A 13 -7.29 -32.15 -18.50
C THR A 13 -7.58 -31.64 -17.09
N LEU A 14 -6.93 -32.25 -16.11
CA LEU A 14 -7.01 -31.85 -14.71
C LEU A 14 -5.62 -31.84 -14.12
N ASN A 15 -5.14 -30.66 -13.77
CA ASN A 15 -3.85 -30.43 -13.13
C ASN A 15 -4.06 -29.89 -11.74
N GLY A 16 -3.17 -30.27 -10.82
CA GLY A 16 -3.20 -29.72 -9.49
C GLY A 16 -1.84 -29.79 -8.86
N ASP A 17 -1.53 -28.84 -7.99
CA ASP A 17 -0.33 -28.86 -7.19
C ASP A 17 -0.54 -28.30 -5.79
N VAL A 18 0.43 -28.63 -4.93
CA VAL A 18 0.59 -28.05 -3.60
C VAL A 18 2.01 -27.55 -3.48
N PHE A 19 2.17 -26.39 -2.86
CA PHE A 19 3.46 -25.75 -2.73
C PHE A 19 3.71 -25.22 -1.32
N TYR A 20 5.00 -25.10 -1.00
CA TYR A 20 5.50 -24.50 0.21
C TYR A 20 6.83 -23.79 -0.08
N TYR A 21 6.88 -22.49 0.13
CA TYR A 21 8.07 -21.67 -0.07
C TYR A 21 8.47 -20.97 1.23
N LYS A 22 9.76 -20.89 1.46
CA LYS A 22 10.37 -20.02 2.46
C LYS A 22 11.15 -18.94 1.73
N TYR A 23 10.71 -17.71 1.87
CA TYR A 23 11.43 -16.55 1.38
C TYR A 23 12.34 -16.02 2.47
N GLN A 24 13.60 -15.81 2.12
CA GLN A 24 14.57 -15.09 2.93
C GLN A 24 14.81 -13.73 2.30
N ASN A 25 14.78 -12.68 3.13
CA ASN A 25 14.97 -11.30 2.68
C ASN A 25 13.98 -10.87 1.58
N TYR A 26 12.70 -11.24 1.73
CA TYR A 26 11.64 -10.71 0.88
C TYR A 26 11.59 -9.20 1.02
N GLN A 27 11.76 -8.48 -0.10
CA GLN A 27 11.87 -7.03 -0.12
C GLN A 27 10.52 -6.37 -0.29
N ILE A 28 10.25 -5.39 0.55
CA ILE A 28 9.09 -4.51 0.46
C ILE A 28 9.58 -3.08 0.46
N SER A 29 9.27 -2.35 -0.60
CA SER A 29 9.66 -0.96 -0.71
C SER A 29 8.64 -0.04 -0.07
N GLN A 30 9.12 0.98 0.62
CA GLN A 30 8.35 2.13 1.05
C GLN A 30 9.11 3.41 0.74
N ILE A 31 8.42 4.53 0.61
CA ILE A 31 9.06 5.82 0.41
C ILE A 31 9.15 6.55 1.75
N VAL A 32 10.36 6.84 2.17
CA VAL A 32 10.68 7.61 3.36
C VAL A 32 11.56 8.77 2.91
N ASP A 33 11.21 9.98 3.27
CA ASP A 33 12.01 11.17 2.96
C ASP A 33 12.39 11.25 1.47
N ARG A 34 11.40 11.07 0.57
CA ARG A 34 11.58 11.07 -0.90
C ARG A 34 12.50 9.96 -1.41
N THR A 35 12.95 9.07 -0.55
CA THR A 35 13.88 7.98 -0.90
C THR A 35 13.17 6.63 -0.77
N SER A 36 13.39 5.75 -1.73
CA SER A 36 12.91 4.37 -1.62
C SER A 36 13.77 3.60 -0.63
N VAL A 37 13.14 3.10 0.43
CA VAL A 37 13.76 2.24 1.43
C VAL A 37 13.20 0.84 1.29
N ASN A 38 14.06 -0.17 1.27
CA ASN A 38 13.66 -1.56 1.23
C ASN A 38 13.71 -2.18 2.62
N LEU A 39 12.56 -2.66 3.06
CA LEU A 39 12.44 -3.50 4.25
C LEU A 39 12.61 -4.95 3.82
N ASN A 40 13.40 -5.72 4.59
CA ASN A 40 13.65 -7.12 4.31
C ASN A 40 12.99 -8.00 5.37
N PHE A 41 12.16 -8.94 4.93
CA PHE A 41 11.46 -9.85 5.82
C PHE A 41 11.66 -11.31 5.39
N ASN A 42 11.62 -12.21 6.34
CA ASN A 42 11.43 -13.61 6.03
C ASN A 42 9.93 -13.90 5.98
N ALA A 43 9.51 -14.73 5.04
CA ALA A 43 8.11 -15.09 4.87
C ALA A 43 7.95 -16.55 4.48
N THR A 44 6.78 -17.10 4.77
CA THR A 44 6.35 -18.40 4.27
C THR A 44 5.13 -18.23 3.40
N VAL A 45 5.10 -18.99 2.30
CA VAL A 45 3.98 -19.07 1.37
C VAL A 45 3.65 -20.52 1.16
N LYS A 46 2.40 -20.91 1.36
CA LYS A 46 1.92 -22.27 1.12
C LYS A 46 0.54 -22.23 0.49
N GLY A 47 0.28 -23.19 -0.36
CA GLY A 47 -0.99 -23.21 -1.05
C GLY A 47 -1.22 -24.45 -1.88
N ALA A 48 -2.31 -24.37 -2.63
CA ALA A 48 -2.69 -25.36 -3.63
C ALA A 48 -3.31 -24.66 -4.82
N GLU A 49 -3.04 -25.18 -6.00
CA GLU A 49 -3.60 -24.69 -7.26
C GLU A 49 -4.24 -25.85 -8.03
N MET A 50 -5.30 -25.55 -8.76
CA MET A 50 -5.99 -26.48 -9.63
C MET A 50 -6.36 -25.80 -10.92
N GLU A 51 -6.10 -26.50 -12.02
CA GLU A 51 -6.51 -26.09 -13.36
C GLU A 51 -7.25 -27.24 -14.05
N ALA A 52 -8.33 -26.94 -14.74
CA ALA A 52 -9.08 -27.90 -15.54
C ALA A 52 -9.50 -27.30 -16.87
N THR A 53 -9.45 -28.14 -17.89
CA THR A 53 -10.09 -27.89 -19.19
C THR A 53 -10.95 -29.08 -19.52
N TRP A 54 -12.19 -28.85 -19.95
CA TRP A 54 -13.12 -29.91 -20.27
C TRP A 54 -13.93 -29.58 -21.53
N GLU A 55 -13.93 -30.49 -22.48
CA GLU A 55 -14.67 -30.42 -23.74
C GLU A 55 -15.65 -31.60 -23.84
N PRO A 56 -16.84 -31.50 -23.18
CA PRO A 56 -17.80 -32.61 -23.09
C PRO A 56 -18.42 -33.01 -24.43
N VAL A 57 -18.57 -32.04 -25.31
CA VAL A 57 -19.06 -32.23 -26.70
C VAL A 57 -18.29 -31.30 -27.63
N PRO A 58 -18.17 -31.65 -28.91
CA PRO A 58 -17.46 -30.82 -29.88
C PRO A 58 -17.95 -29.35 -29.86
N GLY A 59 -17.01 -28.43 -29.73
CA GLY A 59 -17.26 -27.01 -29.71
C GLY A 59 -17.63 -26.41 -28.36
N LEU A 60 -18.06 -27.21 -27.38
CA LEU A 60 -18.32 -26.70 -25.99
C LEU A 60 -17.12 -26.98 -25.10
N ARG A 61 -16.47 -25.91 -24.63
CA ARG A 61 -15.29 -26.01 -23.79
C ARG A 61 -15.44 -25.18 -22.50
N PHE A 62 -15.10 -25.79 -21.41
CA PHE A 62 -14.97 -25.14 -20.10
C PHE A 62 -13.49 -25.08 -19.70
N ASN A 63 -13.10 -23.96 -19.05
CA ASN A 63 -11.83 -23.83 -18.39
C ASN A 63 -12.06 -23.31 -16.98
N PHE A 64 -11.27 -23.80 -16.07
CA PHE A 64 -11.31 -23.49 -14.66
C PHE A 64 -9.89 -23.37 -14.13
N ALA A 65 -9.61 -22.36 -13.31
CA ALA A 65 -8.41 -22.29 -12.49
C ALA A 65 -8.79 -21.75 -11.12
N GLY A 66 -8.30 -22.37 -10.08
CA GLY A 66 -8.52 -21.95 -8.71
C GLY A 66 -7.26 -22.09 -7.89
N GLY A 67 -7.00 -21.11 -7.04
CA GLY A 67 -5.85 -21.08 -6.15
C GLY A 67 -6.24 -20.77 -4.71
N TYR A 68 -5.57 -21.46 -3.79
CA TYR A 68 -5.52 -21.13 -2.38
C TYR A 68 -4.09 -20.81 -2.00
N GLU A 69 -3.87 -19.63 -1.41
CA GLU A 69 -2.56 -19.18 -0.95
C GLU A 69 -2.64 -18.65 0.49
N ASN A 70 -1.73 -19.09 1.33
CA ASN A 70 -1.53 -18.58 2.68
C ASN A 70 -0.12 -18.05 2.82
N THR A 71 0.00 -16.73 2.92
CA THR A 71 1.26 -16.02 3.11
C THR A 71 1.38 -15.54 4.54
N ARG A 72 2.59 -15.64 5.13
CA ARG A 72 2.84 -15.18 6.50
C ARG A 72 4.25 -14.64 6.65
N LEU A 73 4.37 -13.44 7.21
CA LEU A 73 5.64 -12.93 7.69
C LEU A 73 6.15 -13.75 8.86
N ALA A 74 7.47 -13.95 8.94
CA ALA A 74 8.10 -14.70 9.99
C ALA A 74 7.95 -14.02 11.36
N ASN A 75 8.10 -14.81 12.41
CA ASN A 75 8.15 -14.28 13.77
C ASN A 75 9.33 -13.30 13.93
N GLY A 76 9.13 -12.23 14.66
CA GLY A 76 10.10 -11.17 14.86
C GLY A 76 10.13 -10.12 13.74
N SER A 77 9.30 -10.26 12.70
CA SER A 77 9.13 -9.20 11.70
C SER A 77 8.53 -7.96 12.33
N GLN A 78 9.17 -6.82 12.12
CA GLN A 78 8.70 -5.54 12.65
C GLN A 78 9.13 -4.39 11.75
N ALA A 79 8.34 -3.34 11.69
CA ALA A 79 8.64 -2.11 10.97
C ALA A 79 7.86 -0.93 11.56
N ILE A 80 8.30 0.28 11.24
CA ILE A 80 7.58 1.51 11.55
C ILE A 80 6.53 1.74 10.48
N ASP A 81 5.27 1.88 10.87
CA ASP A 81 4.20 2.30 9.95
C ASP A 81 4.22 3.82 9.80
N LEU A 82 4.50 4.30 8.59
CA LEU A 82 4.55 5.75 8.33
C LEU A 82 3.21 6.47 8.55
N ILE A 83 2.09 5.75 8.44
CA ILE A 83 0.76 6.31 8.74
C ILE A 83 0.54 6.41 10.25
N ASP A 84 1.04 5.43 11.00
CA ASP A 84 0.90 5.36 12.46
C ASP A 84 2.26 5.05 13.11
N ARG A 85 3.13 6.05 13.13
CA ARG A 85 4.47 5.96 13.72
C ARG A 85 4.46 5.70 15.22
N THR A 86 3.31 5.84 15.88
CA THR A 86 3.15 5.58 17.32
C THR A 86 2.77 4.13 17.63
N ALA A 87 2.50 3.33 16.62
CA ALA A 87 1.96 1.97 16.74
C ALA A 87 0.71 1.90 17.65
N GLY A 88 -0.15 2.93 17.57
CA GLY A 88 -1.37 3.06 18.38
C GLY A 88 -1.14 3.44 19.83
N ASN A 89 0.08 3.80 20.26
CA ASN A 89 0.36 4.19 21.63
C ASN A 89 -0.08 5.65 21.91
N PRO A 90 -1.11 5.88 22.75
CA PRO A 90 -1.67 7.22 22.98
C PRO A 90 -0.72 8.15 23.76
N ASN A 91 0.32 7.61 24.39
CA ASN A 91 1.31 8.41 25.10
C ASN A 91 2.32 9.08 24.16
N TRP A 92 2.29 8.72 22.88
CA TRP A 92 3.15 9.26 21.84
C TRP A 92 2.30 9.94 20.76
N MET A 93 2.84 10.96 20.15
CA MET A 93 2.20 11.71 19.07
C MET A 93 3.19 11.94 17.95
N VAL A 94 2.72 11.86 16.71
CA VAL A 94 3.49 12.23 15.51
C VAL A 94 3.57 13.74 15.44
N VAL A 95 4.78 14.26 15.38
CA VAL A 95 5.07 15.66 15.14
C VAL A 95 5.42 15.84 13.68
N ARG A 96 4.75 16.78 13.04
CA ARG A 96 5.01 17.19 11.66
C ARG A 96 5.20 18.71 11.64
N PRO A 97 6.41 19.17 11.91
CA PRO A 97 6.68 20.62 12.02
C PRO A 97 6.32 21.37 10.74
N PHE A 98 6.58 20.74 9.60
CA PHE A 98 6.24 21.28 8.27
C PHE A 98 5.59 20.21 7.40
N ILE A 99 4.60 20.59 6.61
CA ILE A 99 3.86 19.63 5.75
C ILE A 99 4.74 19.12 4.62
N THR A 100 5.66 19.95 4.13
CA THR A 100 6.51 19.65 2.96
C THR A 100 7.93 19.21 3.33
N GLU A 101 8.22 19.10 4.62
CA GLU A 101 9.53 18.68 5.11
C GLU A 101 9.50 17.24 5.62
N THR A 102 10.65 16.61 5.60
CA THR A 102 10.84 15.23 6.04
C THR A 102 11.16 15.08 7.53
N SER A 103 10.98 16.15 8.27
CA SER A 103 11.32 16.28 9.70
C SER A 103 10.30 15.68 10.67
N ASN A 104 9.50 14.71 10.21
CA ASN A 104 8.49 14.06 11.05
C ASN A 104 9.16 13.19 12.12
N CYS A 105 8.75 13.35 13.37
CA CYS A 105 9.22 12.49 14.48
C CYS A 105 8.06 12.14 15.41
N ILE A 106 8.34 11.25 16.37
CA ILE A 106 7.44 11.00 17.49
C ILE A 106 8.03 11.57 18.78
N LEU A 107 7.18 12.20 19.57
CA LEU A 107 7.50 12.67 20.93
C LEU A 107 6.37 12.28 21.89
N PRO A 108 6.65 12.23 23.20
CA PRO A 108 5.59 12.01 24.18
C PRO A 108 4.52 13.09 24.08
N THR A 109 3.26 12.69 24.11
CA THR A 109 2.10 13.60 24.03
C THR A 109 2.18 14.73 25.07
N ALA A 110 2.66 14.42 26.30
CA ALA A 110 2.83 15.42 27.36
C ALA A 110 3.86 16.49 26.98
N VAL A 111 4.97 16.10 26.34
CA VAL A 111 6.01 17.02 25.88
C VAL A 111 5.47 17.95 24.80
N ILE A 112 4.76 17.40 23.83
CA ILE A 112 4.17 18.20 22.74
C ILE A 112 3.17 19.22 23.31
N ASN A 113 2.28 18.78 24.18
CA ASN A 113 1.30 19.65 24.82
C ASN A 113 1.96 20.76 25.63
N GLN A 114 3.05 20.47 26.32
CA GLN A 114 3.80 21.47 27.06
C GLN A 114 4.47 22.47 26.11
N LEU A 115 5.16 22.00 25.07
CA LEU A 115 5.79 22.89 24.09
C LEU A 115 4.77 23.84 23.47
N LEU A 116 3.62 23.31 23.05
CA LEU A 116 2.54 24.12 22.47
C LEU A 116 1.94 25.11 23.47
N SER A 117 1.76 24.71 24.75
CA SER A 117 1.21 25.59 25.77
C SER A 117 2.18 26.71 26.16
N SER A 118 3.45 26.41 26.33
CA SER A 118 4.50 27.39 26.62
C SER A 118 4.63 28.41 25.51
N PHE A 119 4.53 27.96 24.26
CA PHE A 119 4.61 28.80 23.10
C PHE A 119 3.41 29.75 22.99
N ARG A 120 2.20 29.25 23.19
CA ARG A 120 0.97 30.05 23.21
C ARG A 120 0.98 31.07 24.34
N ALA A 121 1.52 30.72 25.50
CA ALA A 121 1.67 31.65 26.61
C ALA A 121 2.68 32.75 26.30
N ALA A 122 3.81 32.44 25.67
CA ALA A 122 4.82 33.40 25.27
C ALA A 122 4.30 34.41 24.21
N ASN A 123 3.41 33.96 23.34
CA ASN A 123 2.76 34.79 22.32
C ASN A 123 1.49 35.50 22.81
N HIS A 124 1.39 35.80 24.12
CA HIS A 124 0.29 36.56 24.72
C HIS A 124 -1.11 35.94 24.57
N GLY A 125 -1.21 34.63 24.48
CA GLY A 125 -2.49 33.94 24.36
C GLY A 125 -3.19 34.18 23.02
N ASN A 126 -2.52 34.75 22.06
CA ASN A 126 -3.02 34.88 20.72
C ASN A 126 -3.08 33.48 20.08
N ASN A 127 -4.28 32.92 20.07
CA ASN A 127 -4.63 31.80 19.21
C ASN A 127 -4.70 32.23 17.74
N SER A 128 -4.10 33.35 17.41
CA SER A 128 -4.26 33.93 16.10
C SER A 128 -3.30 33.26 15.15
N THR A 129 -3.81 32.27 14.48
CA THR A 129 -3.34 31.81 13.17
C THR A 129 -3.22 32.95 12.16
N SER A 130 -3.59 34.16 12.51
CA SER A 130 -3.67 35.32 11.62
C SER A 130 -2.57 36.37 11.83
N ALA A 131 -1.89 36.40 12.99
CA ALA A 131 -0.87 37.42 13.21
C ALA A 131 0.42 37.17 12.45
N ALA A 132 0.67 35.97 12.05
CA ALA A 132 1.85 35.62 11.30
C ALA A 132 1.69 35.69 9.80
N TYR A 133 0.48 35.80 9.32
CA TYR A 133 0.21 36.21 7.96
C TYR A 133 0.39 37.73 7.80
N SER A 134 1.35 38.31 8.50
CA SER A 134 1.62 39.69 8.38
C SER A 134 2.53 40.00 7.20
N SER A 135 2.01 40.77 6.33
CA SER A 135 2.64 41.86 5.54
C SER A 135 3.86 41.60 4.65
N SER A 136 4.60 40.54 4.69
CA SER A 136 5.71 40.27 3.79
C SER A 136 5.41 39.25 2.70
N GLY A 137 4.18 38.74 2.68
CA GLY A 137 3.57 38.17 1.48
C GLY A 137 4.15 36.85 1.01
N GLY A 138 4.05 35.81 1.77
CA GLY A 138 4.39 34.48 1.27
C GLY A 138 3.94 33.36 2.18
N PHE A 139 3.96 32.16 1.70
CA PHE A 139 3.74 30.95 2.47
C PHE A 139 4.77 30.81 3.60
N GLU A 140 5.90 31.50 3.45
CA GLU A 140 6.96 31.61 4.44
C GLU A 140 6.60 32.56 5.59
N ASP A 141 5.61 33.43 5.39
CA ASP A 141 5.13 34.34 6.43
C ASP A 141 4.16 33.70 7.41
N GLY A 142 3.87 32.43 7.25
CA GLY A 142 3.34 31.61 8.29
C GLY A 142 4.32 31.49 9.48
N LEU A 143 4.86 32.62 9.94
CA LEU A 143 5.77 32.70 11.10
C LEU A 143 5.13 32.25 12.40
N GLU A 144 3.80 32.28 12.50
CA GLU A 144 3.11 31.61 13.61
C GLU A 144 3.23 30.11 13.51
N PHE A 145 3.13 29.58 12.31
CA PHE A 145 3.50 28.19 12.06
C PHE A 145 4.98 27.97 12.35
N GLN A 146 5.83 28.92 12.02
CA GLN A 146 7.24 28.85 12.38
C GLN A 146 7.44 28.98 13.88
N GLY A 147 6.69 29.84 14.56
CA GLY A 147 6.76 30.01 15.99
C GLY A 147 6.49 28.71 16.75
N ASP A 148 5.40 28.02 16.47
CA ASP A 148 5.04 26.72 17.05
C ASP A 148 5.86 25.56 16.44
N ALA A 149 6.23 25.65 15.18
CA ALA A 149 6.93 24.62 14.45
C ALA A 149 8.42 24.51 14.84
N ILE A 150 9.09 25.61 15.13
CA ILE A 150 10.54 25.62 15.42
C ILE A 150 10.90 24.80 16.67
N PRO A 151 10.24 24.95 17.81
CA PRO A 151 10.54 24.11 18.99
C PRO A 151 10.27 22.63 18.73
N LEU A 152 9.22 22.31 17.98
CA LEU A 152 8.91 20.94 17.60
C LEU A 152 9.94 20.38 16.63
N LEU A 153 10.36 21.18 15.64
CA LEU A 153 11.43 20.84 14.70
C LEU A 153 12.75 20.59 15.42
N GLN A 154 13.11 21.46 16.36
CA GLN A 154 14.30 21.31 17.16
C GLN A 154 14.28 20.03 18.01
N ALA A 155 13.14 19.70 18.62
CA ALA A 155 12.96 18.46 19.34
C ALA A 155 13.10 17.22 18.44
N CYS A 156 12.58 17.28 17.21
CA CYS A 156 12.78 16.23 16.22
C CYS A 156 14.24 16.10 15.79
N TYR A 157 14.95 17.19 15.56
CA TYR A 157 16.38 17.14 15.23
C TYR A 157 17.20 16.55 16.36
N GLN A 158 16.88 16.85 17.60
CA GLN A 158 17.55 16.23 18.75
C GLN A 158 17.26 14.73 18.85
N ALA A 159 16.05 14.29 18.50
CA ALA A 159 15.73 12.88 18.43
C ALA A 159 16.53 12.18 17.34
N TYR A 160 16.53 12.70 16.10
CA TYR A 160 17.24 12.12 14.95
C TYR A 160 18.74 12.09 15.14
N SER A 161 19.32 13.16 15.67
CA SER A 161 20.77 13.28 15.89
C SER A 161 21.26 12.57 17.15
N GLN A 162 20.34 11.90 17.86
CA GLN A 162 20.66 11.26 19.16
C GLN A 162 21.35 12.19 20.15
N GLY A 163 20.93 13.45 20.15
CA GLY A 163 21.45 14.49 21.02
C GLY A 163 22.70 15.20 20.50
N VAL A 164 23.11 14.97 19.25
CA VAL A 164 24.22 15.67 18.60
C VAL A 164 23.70 16.45 17.39
N ASP A 165 24.05 17.73 17.30
CA ASP A 165 23.78 18.52 16.11
C ASP A 165 24.67 18.03 14.95
N PRO A 166 24.10 17.56 13.85
CA PRO A 166 24.88 17.02 12.73
C PRO A 166 25.71 18.08 12.00
N VAL A 167 25.37 19.37 12.12
CA VAL A 167 26.05 20.47 11.46
C VAL A 167 27.19 21.03 12.31
N THR A 168 26.91 21.26 13.60
CA THR A 168 27.87 21.89 14.51
C THR A 168 28.64 20.90 15.37
N ASN A 169 28.24 19.63 15.36
CA ASN A 169 28.75 18.56 16.23
C ASN A 169 28.67 18.90 17.73
N HIS A 170 27.80 19.83 18.11
CA HIS A 170 27.53 20.15 19.48
C HIS A 170 26.51 19.18 20.08
N THR A 171 26.74 18.75 21.30
CA THR A 171 25.76 17.94 22.04
C THR A 171 24.61 18.84 22.52
N TYR A 172 23.38 18.45 22.09
CA TYR A 172 22.17 19.06 22.63
C TYR A 172 22.01 18.68 24.12
N MET A 173 21.68 19.63 24.94
CA MET A 173 21.34 19.33 26.31
C MET A 173 19.97 18.64 26.41
N ALA A 174 19.84 17.67 27.29
CA ALA A 174 18.58 17.02 27.62
C ALA A 174 17.50 18.00 28.10
N ASN A 175 17.92 19.17 28.55
CA ASN A 175 17.06 20.27 28.94
C ASN A 175 17.46 21.46 28.05
N PRO A 176 16.78 21.69 26.92
CA PRO A 176 17.11 22.80 26.03
C PRO A 176 16.81 24.09 26.80
N GLY A 177 17.87 24.80 27.11
CA GLY A 177 17.72 26.08 27.77
C GLY A 177 17.06 27.15 26.91
N THR A 178 17.05 26.94 25.56
CA THR A 178 16.63 27.97 24.63
C THR A 178 15.89 27.39 23.45
N ASP A 179 14.98 28.19 22.85
CA ASP A 179 14.41 27.96 21.53
C ASP A 179 15.44 28.24 20.42
N TYR A 180 15.02 28.08 19.16
CA TYR A 180 15.85 28.38 17.98
C TYR A 180 16.39 29.82 17.97
N PHE A 181 15.69 30.77 18.59
CA PHE A 181 16.07 32.20 18.67
C PHE A 181 16.89 32.53 19.89
N GLY A 182 17.24 31.55 20.75
CA GLY A 182 18.00 31.75 21.98
C GLY A 182 17.16 32.17 23.18
N ASN A 183 15.82 32.14 23.11
CA ASN A 183 14.96 32.43 24.23
C ASN A 183 14.90 31.22 25.20
N PRO A 184 14.95 31.44 26.52
CA PRO A 184 14.82 30.32 27.46
C PRO A 184 13.48 29.60 27.28
N LEU A 185 13.54 28.29 27.07
CA LEU A 185 12.39 27.41 27.23
C LEU A 185 12.25 27.12 28.71
N THR A 186 11.32 27.78 29.36
CA THR A 186 11.21 27.84 30.85
C THR A 186 10.99 26.47 31.48
N ASP A 187 10.43 25.50 30.76
CA ASP A 187 10.09 24.17 31.28
C ASP A 187 10.75 23.00 30.54
N GLY A 188 11.59 23.27 29.54
CA GLY A 188 12.29 22.26 28.76
C GLY A 188 11.30 21.32 28.02
N TYR A 189 11.70 20.06 27.86
CA TYR A 189 10.87 19.02 27.31
C TYR A 189 10.14 18.19 28.37
N ALA A 190 9.62 18.81 29.40
CA ALA A 190 8.97 18.14 30.55
C ALA A 190 9.82 17.00 31.14
N GLY A 191 11.15 17.21 31.20
CA GLY A 191 12.09 16.20 31.70
C GLY A 191 12.37 15.04 30.72
N PHE A 192 11.81 15.08 29.52
CA PHE A 192 12.08 14.09 28.48
C PHE A 192 13.32 14.47 27.66
N ASN A 193 14.19 13.50 27.41
CA ASN A 193 15.32 13.67 26.51
C ASN A 193 14.94 13.18 25.09
N PRO A 194 14.82 14.06 24.08
CA PRO A 194 14.48 13.66 22.71
C PRO A 194 15.40 12.62 22.11
N ALA A 195 16.68 12.58 22.50
CA ALA A 195 17.63 11.56 22.05
C ALA A 195 17.24 10.13 22.46
N THR A 196 16.34 9.97 23.42
CA THR A 196 15.81 8.67 23.86
C THR A 196 14.52 8.26 23.15
N ALA A 197 14.06 9.06 22.20
CA ALA A 197 12.86 8.74 21.42
C ALA A 197 13.06 7.42 20.64
N PRO A 198 12.05 6.57 20.55
CA PRO A 198 12.15 5.28 19.87
C PRO A 198 12.66 5.42 18.43
N ASN A 199 13.68 4.61 18.08
CA ASN A 199 14.32 4.62 16.77
C ASN A 199 14.73 6.03 16.32
N SER A 200 15.39 6.77 17.22
CA SER A 200 15.80 8.16 16.95
C SER A 200 14.64 9.08 16.55
N GLY A 201 13.47 8.84 17.10
CA GLY A 201 12.27 9.61 16.78
C GLY A 201 11.51 9.19 15.52
N GLU A 202 12.02 8.25 14.75
CA GLU A 202 11.32 7.78 13.54
C GLU A 202 9.97 7.12 13.86
N GLY A 203 9.89 6.38 14.98
CA GLY A 203 8.64 5.73 15.37
C GLY A 203 8.82 4.48 16.22
N ILE A 204 7.70 3.93 16.65
CA ILE A 204 7.63 2.67 17.38
C ILE A 204 7.48 1.54 16.36
N MET A 205 8.32 0.51 16.51
CA MET A 205 8.23 -0.70 15.68
C MET A 205 6.94 -1.44 15.96
N LYS A 206 6.13 -1.64 14.93
CA LYS A 206 4.91 -2.45 14.94
C LYS A 206 5.25 -3.91 14.67
N ASN A 207 4.72 -4.82 15.47
CA ASN A 207 4.89 -6.25 15.24
C ASN A 207 4.09 -6.70 14.02
N LEU A 208 4.77 -7.25 13.04
CA LEU A 208 4.20 -7.75 11.78
C LEU A 208 4.20 -9.28 11.70
N SER A 209 4.58 -9.98 12.78
CA SER A 209 4.65 -11.44 12.81
C SER A 209 3.31 -12.07 12.42
N GLY A 210 3.33 -12.93 11.43
CA GLY A 210 2.13 -13.61 10.95
C GLY A 210 1.22 -12.78 10.03
N ASN A 211 1.58 -11.53 9.73
CA ASN A 211 0.85 -10.72 8.77
C ASN A 211 0.95 -11.31 7.36
N GLN A 212 -0.08 -11.05 6.57
CA GLN A 212 -0.17 -11.46 5.17
C GLN A 212 0.73 -10.56 4.30
N LEU A 213 1.32 -11.13 3.27
CA LEU A 213 2.05 -10.35 2.26
C LEU A 213 1.08 -9.47 1.46
N PRO A 214 1.56 -8.31 0.97
CA PRO A 214 0.74 -7.42 0.15
C PRO A 214 0.24 -8.11 -1.13
N ASN A 215 -0.97 -7.73 -1.56
CA ASN A 215 -1.60 -8.18 -2.80
C ASN A 215 -1.66 -9.71 -2.98
N ALA A 216 -1.77 -10.46 -1.88
CA ALA A 216 -1.83 -11.92 -1.85
C ALA A 216 -3.21 -12.39 -1.34
N PRO A 217 -4.27 -12.34 -2.17
CA PRO A 217 -5.60 -12.81 -1.76
C PRO A 217 -5.56 -14.32 -1.47
N PRO A 218 -6.15 -14.78 -0.36
CA PRO A 218 -6.11 -16.21 0.02
C PRO A 218 -6.77 -17.13 -1.00
N PHE A 219 -7.71 -16.62 -1.77
CA PHE A 219 -8.43 -17.38 -2.79
C PHE A 219 -8.55 -16.58 -4.08
N THR A 220 -8.31 -17.26 -5.18
CA THR A 220 -8.56 -16.77 -6.54
C THR A 220 -9.31 -17.84 -7.33
N LEU A 221 -10.19 -17.41 -8.22
CA LEU A 221 -10.98 -18.28 -9.06
C LEU A 221 -11.13 -17.65 -10.44
N SER A 222 -10.83 -18.42 -11.48
CA SER A 222 -11.14 -18.10 -12.86
C SER A 222 -11.98 -19.22 -13.47
N ALA A 223 -13.06 -18.88 -14.15
CA ALA A 223 -13.87 -19.82 -14.85
C ALA A 223 -14.28 -19.23 -16.22
N GLY A 224 -14.20 -20.03 -17.24
CA GLY A 224 -14.61 -19.63 -18.58
C GLY A 224 -15.38 -20.74 -19.30
N THR A 225 -16.27 -20.34 -20.16
CA THR A 225 -16.96 -21.24 -21.09
C THR A 225 -16.99 -20.64 -22.48
N GLN A 226 -16.84 -21.49 -23.46
CA GLN A 226 -17.03 -21.10 -24.86
C GLN A 226 -17.83 -22.17 -25.63
N TYR A 227 -18.59 -21.71 -26.59
CA TYR A 227 -19.24 -22.57 -27.54
C TYR A 227 -18.93 -22.11 -28.96
N SER A 228 -18.37 -23.02 -29.75
CA SER A 228 -18.01 -22.80 -31.15
C SER A 228 -18.92 -23.63 -32.05
N MET A 229 -19.48 -23.02 -33.07
CA MET A 229 -20.34 -23.69 -34.03
C MET A 229 -20.06 -23.21 -35.47
N PRO A 230 -20.22 -24.08 -36.47
CA PRO A 230 -20.21 -23.63 -37.86
C PRO A 230 -21.43 -22.74 -38.13
N LEU A 231 -21.20 -21.60 -38.75
CA LEU A 231 -22.25 -20.68 -39.21
C LEU A 231 -22.55 -20.85 -40.69
N SER A 232 -21.53 -21.22 -41.47
CA SER A 232 -21.63 -21.57 -42.89
C SER A 232 -20.48 -22.51 -43.24
N THR A 233 -20.32 -22.83 -44.51
CA THR A 233 -19.21 -23.65 -45.03
C THR A 233 -17.85 -23.04 -44.66
N ASP A 234 -17.74 -21.69 -44.69
CA ASP A 234 -16.45 -20.99 -44.56
C ASP A 234 -16.32 -20.24 -43.26
N TRP A 235 -17.37 -20.08 -42.47
CA TRP A 235 -17.40 -19.31 -41.26
C TRP A 235 -17.76 -20.12 -40.00
N ALA A 236 -17.03 -19.91 -38.95
CA ALA A 236 -17.36 -20.39 -37.60
C ALA A 236 -17.56 -19.23 -36.63
N GLY A 237 -18.50 -19.37 -35.71
CA GLY A 237 -18.77 -18.44 -34.65
C GLY A 237 -18.46 -19.05 -33.28
N THR A 238 -17.84 -18.29 -32.39
CA THR A 238 -17.58 -18.68 -31.02
C THR A 238 -18.12 -17.60 -30.09
N ALA A 239 -18.98 -18.00 -29.15
CA ALA A 239 -19.33 -17.17 -27.97
C ALA A 239 -18.52 -17.61 -26.77
N ARG A 240 -17.95 -16.67 -26.04
CA ARG A 240 -17.11 -16.94 -24.88
C ARG A 240 -17.43 -15.99 -23.72
N VAL A 241 -17.51 -16.55 -22.51
CA VAL A 241 -17.64 -15.81 -21.24
C VAL A 241 -16.49 -16.23 -20.34
N ASP A 242 -15.82 -15.27 -19.74
CA ASP A 242 -14.78 -15.48 -18.72
C ASP A 242 -15.13 -14.70 -17.46
N GLY A 243 -15.07 -15.37 -16.32
CA GLY A 243 -15.23 -14.79 -15.00
C GLY A 243 -13.96 -14.94 -14.19
N TYR A 244 -13.63 -13.91 -13.41
CA TYR A 244 -12.57 -13.91 -12.42
C TYR A 244 -13.12 -13.41 -11.09
N TRP A 245 -12.72 -14.05 -10.01
CA TRP A 245 -12.99 -13.64 -8.64
C TRP A 245 -11.75 -13.78 -7.78
N GLN A 246 -11.55 -12.83 -6.85
CA GLN A 246 -10.56 -12.94 -5.79
C GLN A 246 -11.16 -12.56 -4.43
N GLY A 247 -10.61 -13.15 -3.37
CA GLY A 247 -10.93 -12.78 -2.00
C GLY A 247 -10.26 -11.48 -1.57
N ASN A 248 -10.50 -11.08 -0.32
CA ASN A 248 -9.88 -9.92 0.28
C ASN A 248 -8.37 -10.12 0.44
N SER A 249 -7.61 -9.03 0.28
CA SER A 249 -6.17 -8.98 0.55
C SER A 249 -5.80 -7.68 1.26
N PHE A 250 -4.52 -7.40 1.39
CA PHE A 250 -4.01 -6.17 1.96
C PHE A 250 -3.05 -5.47 0.99
N ALA A 251 -3.08 -4.14 0.97
CA ALA A 251 -2.17 -3.35 0.16
C ALA A 251 -0.77 -3.24 0.77
N ARG A 252 -0.67 -3.27 2.11
CA ARG A 252 0.58 -3.13 2.85
C ARG A 252 0.78 -4.27 3.86
N VAL A 253 2.01 -4.48 4.29
CA VAL A 253 2.39 -5.52 5.26
C VAL A 253 1.84 -5.31 6.66
N PHE A 254 1.39 -4.10 6.98
CA PHE A 254 0.83 -3.76 8.29
C PHE A 254 -0.53 -4.42 8.53
N ASN A 255 -1.25 -4.73 7.46
CA ASN A 255 -2.57 -5.37 7.48
C ASN A 255 -3.60 -4.60 8.33
N ASP A 256 -3.48 -3.29 8.41
CA ASP A 256 -4.39 -2.46 9.17
C ASP A 256 -5.77 -2.38 8.51
N LYS A 257 -6.81 -2.51 9.32
CA LYS A 257 -8.18 -2.37 8.87
C LYS A 257 -8.75 -1.04 9.38
N PRO A 258 -9.51 -0.35 8.54
CA PRO A 258 -9.88 -0.65 7.15
C PRO A 258 -8.83 -0.18 6.10
N TYR A 259 -7.79 0.52 6.49
CA TYR A 259 -6.92 1.33 5.62
C TYR A 259 -6.13 0.53 4.60
N ASP A 260 -5.66 -0.67 4.97
CA ASP A 260 -4.87 -1.52 4.09
C ASP A 260 -5.70 -2.58 3.38
N GLN A 261 -6.97 -2.72 3.74
CA GLN A 261 -7.80 -3.80 3.23
C GLN A 261 -8.23 -3.54 1.80
N LEU A 262 -7.87 -4.45 0.91
CA LEU A 262 -8.37 -4.55 -0.45
C LEU A 262 -9.52 -5.55 -0.46
N HIS A 263 -10.71 -5.08 -0.83
CA HIS A 263 -11.89 -5.94 -0.90
C HIS A 263 -11.82 -6.85 -2.12
N GLY A 264 -12.28 -8.08 -1.95
CA GLY A 264 -12.44 -9.02 -3.06
C GLY A 264 -13.43 -8.50 -4.09
N TYR A 265 -13.26 -8.93 -5.33
CA TYR A 265 -14.14 -8.50 -6.43
C TYR A 265 -14.30 -9.58 -7.48
N THR A 266 -15.30 -9.40 -8.33
CA THR A 266 -15.57 -10.22 -9.50
C THR A 266 -15.47 -9.39 -10.77
N ASN A 267 -14.86 -9.94 -11.80
CA ASN A 267 -14.81 -9.35 -13.13
C ASN A 267 -15.31 -10.38 -14.15
N VAL A 268 -16.18 -9.96 -15.08
CA VAL A 268 -16.73 -10.82 -16.12
C VAL A 268 -16.52 -10.17 -17.49
N ASN A 269 -16.02 -10.97 -18.43
CA ASN A 269 -15.79 -10.57 -19.80
C ASN A 269 -16.62 -11.43 -20.76
N LEU A 270 -17.08 -10.85 -21.85
CA LEU A 270 -17.81 -11.52 -22.93
C LEU A 270 -17.11 -11.26 -24.25
N SER A 271 -17.02 -12.27 -25.12
CA SER A 271 -16.55 -12.10 -26.49
C SER A 271 -17.32 -12.95 -27.47
N LEU A 272 -17.52 -12.39 -28.67
CA LEU A 272 -18.05 -13.06 -29.87
C LEU A 272 -16.96 -13.04 -30.92
N ILE A 273 -16.56 -14.20 -31.40
CA ILE A 273 -15.46 -14.38 -32.33
C ILE A 273 -15.98 -15.06 -33.60
N PHE A 274 -15.70 -14.48 -34.73
CA PHE A 274 -16.03 -15.02 -36.04
C PHE A 274 -14.74 -15.31 -36.80
N THR A 275 -14.55 -16.51 -37.24
CA THR A 275 -13.37 -16.95 -38.00
C THR A 275 -13.78 -17.47 -39.35
N ASN A 276 -12.98 -17.16 -40.37
CA ASN A 276 -13.16 -17.61 -41.73
C ASN A 276 -11.97 -18.49 -42.15
N GLN A 277 -12.21 -19.48 -43.03
CA GLN A 277 -11.18 -20.39 -43.53
C GLN A 277 -10.05 -19.66 -44.29
N ASP A 278 -10.33 -18.50 -44.88
CA ASP A 278 -9.32 -17.65 -45.54
C ASP A 278 -8.43 -16.89 -44.55
N GLY A 279 -8.50 -17.18 -43.25
CA GLY A 279 -7.67 -16.57 -42.20
C GLY A 279 -8.17 -15.23 -41.64
N TRP A 280 -9.39 -14.80 -41.97
CA TRP A 280 -10.02 -13.66 -41.35
C TRP A 280 -10.57 -14.01 -39.96
N GLN A 281 -10.36 -13.12 -39.00
CA GLN A 281 -10.99 -13.19 -37.69
C GLN A 281 -11.54 -11.82 -37.31
N ALA A 282 -12.80 -11.77 -36.89
CA ALA A 282 -13.43 -10.60 -36.28
C ALA A 282 -13.85 -10.96 -34.84
N MET A 283 -13.50 -10.13 -33.86
CA MET A 283 -13.87 -10.33 -32.48
C MET A 283 -14.49 -9.04 -31.90
N ALA A 284 -15.73 -9.15 -31.45
CA ALA A 284 -16.37 -8.13 -30.62
C ALA A 284 -16.28 -8.57 -29.15
N TYR A 285 -15.97 -7.66 -28.25
CA TYR A 285 -15.84 -8.00 -26.83
C TYR A 285 -16.32 -6.90 -25.89
N VAL A 286 -16.69 -7.32 -24.69
CA VAL A 286 -16.95 -6.45 -23.55
C VAL A 286 -16.06 -6.93 -22.41
N LYS A 287 -15.17 -6.06 -21.92
CA LYS A 287 -14.43 -6.28 -20.67
C LYS A 287 -15.16 -5.62 -19.52
N ASN A 288 -15.05 -6.22 -18.34
CA ASN A 288 -15.73 -5.76 -17.13
C ASN A 288 -17.23 -5.48 -17.40
N MET A 289 -17.95 -6.51 -17.83
CA MET A 289 -19.34 -6.41 -18.31
C MET A 289 -20.27 -5.74 -17.30
N PHE A 290 -20.05 -5.94 -16.01
CA PHE A 290 -20.89 -5.40 -14.94
C PHE A 290 -20.39 -4.05 -14.40
N ASP A 291 -19.33 -3.49 -15.01
CA ASP A 291 -18.73 -2.20 -14.59
C ASP A 291 -18.32 -2.20 -13.10
N THR A 292 -17.77 -3.31 -12.65
CA THR A 292 -17.32 -3.47 -11.26
C THR A 292 -16.14 -2.54 -11.01
N THR A 293 -16.29 -1.61 -10.07
CA THR A 293 -15.19 -0.77 -9.60
C THR A 293 -14.67 -1.33 -8.28
N ALA A 294 -13.42 -1.77 -8.29
CA ALA A 294 -12.72 -2.28 -7.12
C ALA A 294 -11.32 -1.68 -7.03
N ILE A 295 -10.84 -1.46 -5.81
CA ILE A 295 -9.45 -1.07 -5.56
C ILE A 295 -8.60 -2.33 -5.64
N THR A 296 -7.67 -2.37 -6.61
CA THR A 296 -6.79 -3.51 -6.88
C THR A 296 -5.41 -3.38 -6.24
N GLY A 297 -5.08 -2.19 -5.76
CA GLY A 297 -3.82 -1.91 -5.08
C GLY A 297 -3.81 -0.50 -4.52
N ALA A 298 -2.90 -0.24 -3.60
CA ALA A 298 -2.67 1.07 -3.03
C ALA A 298 -1.17 1.29 -2.81
N PHE A 299 -0.75 2.53 -2.93
CA PHE A 299 0.62 2.96 -2.73
C PHE A 299 0.65 4.22 -1.88
N LEU A 300 1.40 4.17 -0.77
CA LEU A 300 1.60 5.29 0.12
C LEU A 300 2.75 6.16 -0.38
N ASN A 301 2.47 7.43 -0.65
CA ASN A 301 3.49 8.41 -0.95
C ASN A 301 4.29 8.78 0.29
N SER A 302 5.39 9.54 0.08
CA SER A 302 6.28 9.94 1.15
C SER A 302 5.67 10.99 2.09
N ASP A 303 6.34 11.22 3.19
CA ASP A 303 5.96 12.15 4.26
C ASP A 303 5.77 13.57 3.76
N ASP A 304 6.63 14.03 2.85
CA ASP A 304 6.61 15.37 2.27
C ASP A 304 5.40 15.63 1.36
N THR A 305 4.73 14.60 0.90
CA THR A 305 3.47 14.70 0.15
C THR A 305 2.23 14.49 1.03
N GLY A 306 2.38 14.56 2.35
CA GLY A 306 1.30 14.42 3.30
C GLY A 306 0.85 12.98 3.53
N LEU A 307 1.66 11.97 3.21
CA LEU A 307 1.31 10.54 3.30
C LEU A 307 0.04 10.23 2.48
N SER A 308 -0.14 10.90 1.35
CA SER A 308 -1.28 10.63 0.47
C SER A 308 -1.20 9.20 -0.08
N THR A 309 -2.34 8.54 -0.18
CA THR A 309 -2.43 7.19 -0.72
C THR A 309 -2.98 7.22 -2.13
N ASN A 310 -2.19 6.76 -3.10
CA ASN A 310 -2.65 6.50 -4.46
C ASN A 310 -3.33 5.14 -4.49
N VAL A 311 -4.48 5.05 -5.13
CA VAL A 311 -5.21 3.80 -5.32
C VAL A 311 -5.27 3.45 -6.81
N PHE A 312 -5.17 2.16 -7.10
CA PHE A 312 -5.35 1.60 -8.43
C PHE A 312 -6.68 0.88 -8.47
N THR A 313 -7.44 1.09 -9.52
CA THR A 313 -8.77 0.48 -9.68
C THR A 313 -8.80 -0.50 -10.85
N THR A 314 -9.82 -1.33 -10.90
CA THR A 314 -10.18 -2.06 -12.11
C THR A 314 -10.45 -1.10 -13.26
N ASP A 315 -10.17 -1.54 -14.49
CA ASP A 315 -10.60 -0.79 -15.68
C ASP A 315 -12.13 -0.69 -15.72
N PRO A 316 -12.69 0.41 -16.22
CA PRO A 316 -14.12 0.54 -16.44
C PRO A 316 -14.58 -0.45 -17.52
N ARG A 317 -15.91 -0.60 -17.68
CA ARG A 317 -16.44 -1.41 -18.78
C ARG A 317 -15.98 -0.89 -20.13
N LEU A 318 -15.36 -1.77 -20.90
CA LEU A 318 -14.78 -1.46 -22.21
C LEU A 318 -15.39 -2.34 -23.28
N PHE A 319 -15.85 -1.71 -24.36
CA PHE A 319 -16.28 -2.38 -25.59
C PHE A 319 -15.17 -2.27 -26.65
N GLY A 320 -14.94 -3.33 -27.38
CA GLY A 320 -13.95 -3.31 -28.44
C GLY A 320 -14.29 -4.22 -29.62
N LEU A 321 -13.71 -3.87 -30.76
CA LEU A 321 -13.74 -4.66 -32.00
C LEU A 321 -12.29 -4.87 -32.46
N ARG A 322 -11.94 -6.10 -32.79
CA ARG A 322 -10.65 -6.48 -33.37
C ARG A 322 -10.88 -7.25 -34.66
N ILE A 323 -10.20 -6.85 -35.73
CA ILE A 323 -10.18 -7.58 -36.99
C ILE A 323 -8.74 -7.98 -37.30
N THR A 324 -8.51 -9.25 -37.63
CA THR A 324 -7.21 -9.82 -37.92
C THR A 324 -7.27 -10.62 -39.21
N LYS A 325 -6.21 -10.55 -40.01
CA LYS A 325 -6.00 -11.39 -41.17
C LYS A 325 -4.70 -12.17 -40.99
N ASN A 326 -4.75 -13.48 -41.03
CA ASN A 326 -3.61 -14.38 -41.09
C ASN A 326 -3.36 -14.77 -42.55
N TRP A 327 -2.14 -14.60 -43.02
CA TRP A 327 -1.70 -14.85 -44.40
C TRP A 327 -1.05 -16.23 -44.51
#